data_d99525ae946a114446a203033c3edcd9
#
_entry.id   d99525ae946a114446a203033c3edcd9
#
_cell.length_a   1.000
_cell.length_b   1.000
_cell.length_c   1.000
_cell.angle_alpha   90.00
_cell.angle_beta   90.00
_cell.angle_gamma   90.00
#
_symmetry.space_group_name_H-M   'P 1'
#
loop_
_entity.id
_entity.type
_entity.pdbx_description
1 polymer ?
#
loop_
_entity_poly.entity_id
_entity_poly.type
_entity_poly.pdbx_seq_one_letter_code
_entity_poly.pdbx_strand_id
1 'polypeptide(L)'
;MTKANKIFKELDLFIYMLLLCYMLVDCMTGFLRIKGLPGVSQPYKMLLMLLMILSLKSYIGTVIYFFFFGIISINLIFYFFYSYTSFSDSLAMLLRIVMAPILFIYLKKQNEKEPKRFLNIIKFNTSVLFINLLLGLLGFGGSTYENESALGIKGFFYDGNALAATLFAIYVLWINLAPKNKVIISIVFLFFGFLIGTKVSVFSVLLYFILWCFFNVSKRKRFFVLFILILCISVLVYVLLQTPIFQYQIERIKWLLKLFKGNYVSVLLSGRNLDLNAHYEFYKTNFSIKEFLFGFGFLNFRKIIELDFFDTFFSYGLIFFLGIFGFYCYCLYINRKNKKITIFNLLYFALSITSGHIWFNSQVALFFSLANIIFLDRGKKINETHFASYKHVSFKIKSDLRYFCKTNL
;
A
#
# COMPACT_ATOMS: atom_id res chain seq x y z
N MET A 1 13.00 33.08 16.46
CA MET A 1 12.73 32.14 15.38
C MET A 1 13.02 32.85 14.06
N THR A 2 13.99 32.43 13.27
CA THR A 2 14.32 33.09 12.00
C THR A 2 13.15 32.96 11.01
N LYS A 3 13.00 33.94 10.10
CA LYS A 3 11.95 33.96 9.06
C LYS A 3 11.93 32.64 8.25
N ALA A 4 13.10 32.06 8.00
CA ALA A 4 13.26 30.78 7.33
C ALA A 4 12.59 29.60 8.12
N ASN A 5 12.77 29.54 9.44
CA ASN A 5 12.17 28.50 10.27
C ASN A 5 10.63 28.56 10.30
N LYS A 6 10.05 29.75 10.17
CA LYS A 6 8.60 29.95 10.08
C LYS A 6 8.08 29.39 8.77
N ILE A 7 8.71 29.71 7.64
CA ILE A 7 8.33 29.20 6.30
C ILE A 7 8.39 27.67 6.26
N PHE A 8 9.44 27.04 6.77
CA PHE A 8 9.52 25.57 6.81
C PHE A 8 8.45 24.93 7.69
N LYS A 9 8.03 25.57 8.78
CA LYS A 9 6.93 25.07 9.62
C LYS A 9 5.59 25.14 8.90
N GLU A 10 5.32 26.22 8.19
CA GLU A 10 4.11 26.40 7.37
C GLU A 10 4.07 25.37 6.20
N LEU A 11 5.21 25.15 5.54
CA LEU A 11 5.34 24.12 4.50
C LEU A 11 5.07 22.71 5.05
N ASP A 12 5.64 22.34 6.20
CA ASP A 12 5.40 21.04 6.84
C ASP A 12 3.93 20.86 7.26
N LEU A 13 3.23 21.96 7.66
CA LEU A 13 1.80 21.93 7.94
C LEU A 13 0.99 21.71 6.66
N PHE A 14 1.33 22.38 5.58
CA PHE A 14 0.65 22.23 4.31
C PHE A 14 0.82 20.80 3.76
N ILE A 15 2.04 20.22 3.80
CA ILE A 15 2.29 18.82 3.44
C ILE A 15 1.45 17.87 4.31
N TYR A 16 1.32 18.14 5.62
CA TYR A 16 0.48 17.33 6.50
C TYR A 16 -0.98 17.34 6.06
N MET A 17 -1.55 18.49 5.67
CA MET A 17 -2.92 18.58 5.16
C MET A 17 -3.08 17.78 3.84
N LEU A 18 -2.09 17.85 2.96
CA LEU A 18 -2.07 17.03 1.76
C LEU A 18 -2.03 15.52 2.12
N LEU A 19 -1.21 15.08 3.06
CA LEU A 19 -1.15 13.68 3.50
C LEU A 19 -2.46 13.20 4.15
N LEU A 20 -3.22 14.08 4.81
CA LEU A 20 -4.56 13.77 5.29
C LEU A 20 -5.51 13.45 4.12
N CYS A 21 -5.49 14.25 3.06
CA CYS A 21 -6.38 14.08 1.90
C CYS A 21 -5.92 13.00 0.90
N TYR A 22 -4.87 12.24 1.20
CA TYR A 22 -4.19 11.35 0.26
C TYR A 22 -5.12 10.33 -0.41
N MET A 23 -5.87 9.56 0.38
CA MET A 23 -6.84 8.57 -0.13
C MET A 23 -8.08 9.22 -0.74
N LEU A 24 -8.48 10.40 -0.22
CA LEU A 24 -9.62 11.14 -0.75
C LEU A 24 -9.38 11.57 -2.22
N VAL A 25 -8.17 12.04 -2.52
CA VAL A 25 -7.79 12.43 -3.89
C VAL A 25 -7.75 11.22 -4.84
N ASP A 26 -7.36 10.04 -4.34
CA ASP A 26 -7.45 8.80 -5.12
C ASP A 26 -8.90 8.41 -5.40
N CYS A 27 -9.81 8.54 -4.45
CA CYS A 27 -11.26 8.35 -4.65
C CYS A 27 -11.83 9.35 -5.66
N MET A 28 -11.47 10.64 -5.53
CA MET A 28 -11.89 11.67 -6.49
C MET A 28 -11.39 11.34 -7.92
N THR A 29 -10.17 10.87 -8.04
CA THR A 29 -9.61 10.46 -9.34
C THR A 29 -10.40 9.33 -9.98
N GLY A 30 -10.77 8.32 -9.21
CA GLY A 30 -11.59 7.21 -9.72
C GLY A 30 -13.01 7.67 -10.10
N PHE A 31 -13.61 8.54 -9.30
CA PHE A 31 -14.91 9.15 -9.64
C PHE A 31 -14.85 9.93 -10.96
N LEU A 32 -13.83 10.79 -11.14
CA LEU A 32 -13.62 11.57 -12.36
C LEU A 32 -13.44 10.64 -13.58
N ARG A 33 -12.64 9.58 -13.44
CA ARG A 33 -12.43 8.61 -14.53
C ARG A 33 -13.70 7.86 -14.95
N ILE A 34 -14.56 7.51 -13.99
CA ILE A 34 -15.88 6.91 -14.30
C ILE A 34 -16.74 7.89 -15.13
N LYS A 35 -16.55 9.19 -14.94
CA LYS A 35 -17.21 10.25 -15.72
C LYS A 35 -16.47 10.63 -17.01
N GLY A 36 -15.42 9.90 -17.39
CA GLY A 36 -14.61 10.19 -18.59
C GLY A 36 -13.68 11.40 -18.46
N LEU A 37 -13.49 11.91 -17.22
CA LEU A 37 -12.64 13.07 -16.94
C LEU A 37 -11.21 12.64 -16.53
N PRO A 38 -10.19 13.48 -16.74
CA PRO A 38 -8.83 13.18 -16.33
C PRO A 38 -8.70 13.09 -14.81
N GLY A 39 -7.87 12.16 -14.32
CA GLY A 39 -7.62 11.98 -12.90
C GLY A 39 -6.69 13.05 -12.31
N VAL A 40 -6.94 13.44 -11.06
CA VAL A 40 -6.17 14.49 -10.35
C VAL A 40 -5.10 13.92 -9.39
N SER A 41 -5.11 12.61 -9.13
CA SER A 41 -4.19 12.00 -8.15
C SER A 41 -2.73 12.10 -8.57
N GLN A 42 -2.43 11.99 -9.86
CA GLN A 42 -1.04 12.03 -10.35
C GLN A 42 -0.40 13.41 -10.16
N PRO A 43 -0.98 14.52 -10.68
CA PRO A 43 -0.43 15.86 -10.44
C PRO A 43 -0.38 16.23 -8.95
N TYR A 44 -1.38 15.81 -8.18
CA TYR A 44 -1.38 15.99 -6.73
C TYR A 44 -0.18 15.32 -6.04
N LYS A 45 0.11 14.07 -6.36
CA LYS A 45 1.22 13.32 -5.78
C LYS A 45 2.58 13.85 -6.25
N MET A 46 2.68 14.34 -7.48
CA MET A 46 3.87 15.04 -7.97
C MET A 46 4.12 16.33 -7.18
N LEU A 47 3.08 17.15 -6.98
CA LEU A 47 3.18 18.35 -6.16
C LEU A 47 3.59 18.02 -4.72
N LEU A 48 2.93 17.06 -4.09
CA LEU A 48 3.26 16.60 -2.74
C LEU A 48 4.72 16.16 -2.63
N MET A 49 5.22 15.42 -3.60
CA MET A 49 6.61 14.97 -3.65
C MET A 49 7.59 16.15 -3.77
N LEU A 50 7.32 17.11 -4.65
CA LEU A 50 8.14 18.32 -4.77
C LEU A 50 8.20 19.10 -3.45
N LEU A 51 7.07 19.30 -2.78
CA LEU A 51 7.00 19.98 -1.49
C LEU A 51 7.78 19.24 -0.40
N MET A 52 7.69 17.90 -0.36
CA MET A 52 8.47 17.07 0.55
C MET A 52 9.98 17.22 0.29
N ILE A 53 10.42 17.19 -0.97
CA ILE A 53 11.81 17.40 -1.34
C ILE A 53 12.28 18.78 -0.88
N LEU A 54 11.51 19.84 -1.13
CA LEU A 54 11.83 21.19 -0.66
C LEU A 54 11.94 21.26 0.87
N SER A 55 11.03 20.61 1.59
CA SER A 55 11.10 20.52 3.06
C SER A 55 12.34 19.77 3.54
N LEU A 56 12.81 18.76 2.80
CA LEU A 56 13.97 17.95 3.14
C LEU A 56 15.30 18.64 2.90
N LYS A 57 15.34 19.77 2.19
CA LYS A 57 16.58 20.50 1.85
C LYS A 57 17.51 20.72 3.05
N SER A 58 16.96 21.04 4.21
CA SER A 58 17.73 21.29 5.45
C SER A 58 18.13 20.01 6.21
N TYR A 59 17.55 18.84 5.86
CA TYR A 59 17.71 17.59 6.61
C TYR A 59 18.74 16.63 5.99
N ILE A 60 18.82 16.56 4.67
CA ILE A 60 19.58 15.50 3.98
C ILE A 60 20.69 16.08 3.09
N GLY A 61 20.75 17.40 2.94
CA GLY A 61 21.77 18.05 2.11
C GLY A 61 21.62 17.78 0.61
N THR A 62 22.68 18.11 -0.13
CA THR A 62 22.72 18.06 -1.59
C THR A 62 22.59 16.68 -2.20
N VAL A 63 22.87 15.59 -1.48
CA VAL A 63 22.88 14.20 -1.98
C VAL A 63 21.53 13.78 -2.56
N ILE A 64 20.41 14.16 -1.93
CA ILE A 64 19.06 13.84 -2.45
C ILE A 64 18.79 14.57 -3.76
N TYR A 65 19.21 15.81 -3.90
CA TYR A 65 19.03 16.53 -5.15
C TYR A 65 19.80 15.88 -6.29
N PHE A 66 21.03 15.42 -6.04
CA PHE A 66 21.81 14.65 -7.02
C PHE A 66 21.11 13.32 -7.38
N PHE A 67 20.54 12.62 -6.41
CA PHE A 67 19.80 11.40 -6.66
C PHE A 67 18.55 11.65 -7.53
N PHE A 68 17.75 12.68 -7.21
CA PHE A 68 16.58 13.04 -8.01
C PHE A 68 16.94 13.56 -9.39
N PHE A 69 17.95 14.42 -9.47
CA PHE A 69 18.43 14.93 -10.74
C PHE A 69 18.99 13.79 -11.59
N GLY A 70 19.70 12.86 -11.01
CA GLY A 70 20.18 11.65 -11.68
C GLY A 70 19.04 10.81 -12.24
N ILE A 71 17.98 10.57 -11.46
CA ILE A 71 16.80 9.82 -11.89
C ILE A 71 16.10 10.51 -13.07
N ILE A 72 15.85 11.82 -12.97
CA ILE A 72 15.22 12.59 -14.06
C ILE A 72 16.12 12.60 -15.30
N SER A 73 17.42 12.77 -15.12
CA SER A 73 18.39 12.76 -16.23
C SER A 73 18.45 11.42 -16.95
N ILE A 74 18.42 10.31 -16.19
CA ILE A 74 18.36 8.96 -16.77
C ILE A 74 17.08 8.80 -17.59
N ASN A 75 15.93 9.26 -17.11
CA ASN A 75 14.69 9.21 -17.88
C ASN A 75 14.72 10.08 -19.14
N LEU A 76 15.30 11.28 -19.05
CA LEU A 76 15.50 12.13 -20.22
C LEU A 76 16.38 11.45 -21.28
N ILE A 77 17.47 10.80 -20.84
CA ILE A 77 18.35 10.04 -21.71
C ILE A 77 17.54 8.91 -22.39
N PHE A 78 16.72 8.17 -21.65
CA PHE A 78 15.88 7.12 -22.24
C PHE A 78 14.86 7.66 -23.23
N TYR A 79 14.20 8.77 -22.93
CA TYR A 79 13.27 9.42 -23.84
C TYR A 79 13.94 9.76 -25.18
N PHE A 80 15.14 10.33 -25.15
CA PHE A 80 15.87 10.69 -26.38
C PHE A 80 16.36 9.47 -27.18
N PHE A 81 16.71 8.37 -26.53
CA PHE A 81 17.23 7.18 -27.20
C PHE A 81 16.14 6.17 -27.62
N TYR A 82 15.01 6.14 -26.94
CA TYR A 82 13.90 5.22 -27.17
C TYR A 82 12.61 6.03 -27.37
N SER A 83 12.47 6.63 -28.56
CA SER A 83 11.37 7.53 -28.94
C SER A 83 9.96 6.89 -28.95
N TYR A 84 9.80 5.66 -28.45
CA TYR A 84 8.53 4.95 -28.44
C TYR A 84 7.63 5.24 -27.23
N THR A 85 8.13 5.97 -26.22
CA THR A 85 7.36 6.24 -25.00
C THR A 85 7.14 7.73 -24.80
N SER A 86 5.94 8.13 -24.33
CA SER A 86 5.75 9.53 -23.93
C SER A 86 6.61 9.80 -22.69
N PHE A 87 7.37 10.89 -22.72
CA PHE A 87 8.20 11.33 -21.58
C PHE A 87 7.37 11.48 -20.30
N SER A 88 6.14 12.00 -20.43
CA SER A 88 5.23 12.20 -19.31
C SER A 88 4.86 10.88 -18.61
N ASP A 89 4.59 9.82 -19.38
CA ASP A 89 4.19 8.53 -18.83
C ASP A 89 5.36 7.82 -18.15
N SER A 90 6.53 7.85 -18.79
CA SER A 90 7.76 7.29 -18.20
C SER A 90 8.15 8.00 -16.90
N LEU A 91 8.09 9.34 -16.88
CA LEU A 91 8.34 10.13 -15.68
C LEU A 91 7.30 9.85 -14.60
N ALA A 92 6.03 9.75 -14.96
CA ALA A 92 4.97 9.46 -14.02
C ALA A 92 5.14 8.10 -13.33
N MET A 93 5.54 7.08 -14.07
CA MET A 93 5.79 5.74 -13.50
C MET A 93 7.02 5.72 -12.60
N LEU A 94 8.09 6.38 -13.00
CA LEU A 94 9.27 6.52 -12.17
C LEU A 94 8.96 7.23 -10.84
N LEU A 95 8.22 8.34 -10.90
CA LEU A 95 7.84 9.08 -9.71
C LEU A 95 6.97 8.26 -8.76
N ARG A 96 6.16 7.33 -9.26
CA ARG A 96 5.39 6.39 -8.42
C ARG A 96 6.30 5.46 -7.62
N ILE A 97 7.35 4.92 -8.23
CA ILE A 97 8.31 4.03 -7.55
C ILE A 97 9.11 4.80 -6.49
N VAL A 98 9.57 6.00 -6.83
CA VAL A 98 10.41 6.83 -5.95
C VAL A 98 9.60 7.45 -4.80
N MET A 99 8.28 7.43 -4.87
CA MET A 99 7.41 8.00 -3.84
C MET A 99 7.63 7.36 -2.46
N ALA A 100 7.85 6.04 -2.38
CA ALA A 100 8.05 5.34 -1.12
C ALA A 100 9.35 5.77 -0.39
N PRO A 101 10.52 5.81 -1.02
CA PRO A 101 11.74 6.36 -0.40
C PRO A 101 11.57 7.80 0.09
N ILE A 102 10.94 8.68 -0.69
CA ILE A 102 10.76 10.09 -0.32
C ILE A 102 9.84 10.24 0.87
N LEU A 103 8.69 9.57 0.84
CA LEU A 103 7.75 9.53 1.96
C LEU A 103 8.44 9.01 3.21
N PHE A 104 9.22 7.92 3.09
CA PHE A 104 9.95 7.36 4.21
C PHE A 104 10.88 8.38 4.86
N ILE A 105 11.69 9.06 4.07
CA ILE A 105 12.67 10.04 4.58
C ILE A 105 11.94 11.25 5.19
N TYR A 106 10.90 11.78 4.52
CA TYR A 106 10.12 12.90 5.01
C TYR A 106 9.41 12.56 6.33
N LEU A 107 8.72 11.42 6.37
CA LEU A 107 8.01 10.99 7.57
C LEU A 107 8.97 10.67 8.72
N LYS A 108 10.16 10.14 8.45
CA LYS A 108 11.20 9.94 9.48
C LYS A 108 11.59 11.27 10.13
N LYS A 109 11.83 12.32 9.32
CA LYS A 109 12.09 13.69 9.82
C LYS A 109 10.92 14.20 10.68
N GLN A 110 9.67 13.97 10.27
CA GLN A 110 8.49 14.46 10.99
C GLN A 110 8.19 13.65 12.25
N ASN A 111 8.52 12.36 12.30
CA ASN A 111 8.33 11.52 13.48
C ASN A 111 9.10 12.01 14.70
N GLU A 112 10.28 12.59 14.47
CA GLU A 112 11.08 13.20 15.52
C GLU A 112 10.42 14.46 16.12
N LYS A 113 9.55 15.13 15.37
CA LYS A 113 8.93 16.40 15.73
C LYS A 113 7.50 16.25 16.26
N GLU A 114 6.63 15.59 15.50
CA GLU A 114 5.18 15.56 15.76
C GLU A 114 4.52 14.19 15.48
N PRO A 115 4.82 13.14 16.25
CA PRO A 115 4.32 11.79 16.01
C PRO A 115 2.80 11.65 16.07
N LYS A 116 2.12 12.56 16.77
CA LYS A 116 0.63 12.56 16.87
C LYS A 116 -0.06 12.78 15.52
N ARG A 117 0.55 13.54 14.62
CA ARG A 117 0.01 13.79 13.27
C ARG A 117 -0.17 12.51 12.47
N PHE A 118 0.72 11.53 12.65
CA PHE A 118 0.64 10.25 11.93
C PHE A 118 -0.61 9.46 12.26
N LEU A 119 -1.03 9.48 13.53
CA LEU A 119 -2.26 8.79 13.92
C LEU A 119 -3.49 9.41 13.23
N ASN A 120 -3.52 10.73 13.08
CA ASN A 120 -4.60 11.41 12.37
C ASN A 120 -4.61 11.07 10.88
N ILE A 121 -3.42 11.02 10.23
CA ILE A 121 -3.29 10.60 8.84
C ILE A 121 -3.84 9.17 8.67
N ILE A 122 -3.45 8.24 9.56
CA ILE A 122 -3.92 6.85 9.49
C ILE A 122 -5.44 6.79 9.69
N LYS A 123 -5.98 7.44 10.72
CA LYS A 123 -7.42 7.41 11.01
C LYS A 123 -8.24 7.96 9.86
N PHE A 124 -7.90 9.15 9.38
CA PHE A 124 -8.66 9.81 8.31
C PHE A 124 -8.65 8.99 7.03
N ASN A 125 -7.47 8.56 6.57
CA ASN A 125 -7.35 7.78 5.36
C ASN A 125 -8.00 6.39 5.49
N THR A 126 -7.96 5.74 6.67
CA THR A 126 -8.68 4.48 6.93
C THR A 126 -10.19 4.70 6.84
N SER A 127 -10.71 5.81 7.38
CA SER A 127 -12.13 6.14 7.27
C SER A 127 -12.54 6.35 5.82
N VAL A 128 -11.75 7.08 5.03
CA VAL A 128 -11.99 7.26 3.59
C VAL A 128 -12.01 5.91 2.87
N LEU A 129 -11.05 5.02 3.17
CA LEU A 129 -10.99 3.68 2.59
C LEU A 129 -12.27 2.89 2.87
N PHE A 130 -12.68 2.80 4.13
CA PHE A 130 -13.85 2.02 4.52
C PHE A 130 -15.16 2.61 4.00
N ILE A 131 -15.34 3.93 4.08
CA ILE A 131 -16.51 4.61 3.52
C ILE A 131 -16.60 4.35 2.01
N ASN A 132 -15.50 4.46 1.28
CA ASN A 132 -15.48 4.19 -0.15
C ASN A 132 -15.85 2.74 -0.48
N LEU A 133 -15.36 1.76 0.28
CA LEU A 133 -15.71 0.35 0.08
C LEU A 133 -17.17 0.07 0.44
N LEU A 134 -17.72 0.72 1.46
CA LEU A 134 -19.15 0.65 1.79
C LEU A 134 -20.03 1.29 0.71
N LEU A 135 -19.63 2.43 0.16
CA LEU A 135 -20.30 3.02 -1.00
C LEU A 135 -20.27 2.07 -2.20
N GLY A 136 -19.12 1.40 -2.43
CA GLY A 136 -19.02 0.36 -3.45
C GLY A 136 -19.97 -0.82 -3.22
N LEU A 137 -20.18 -1.24 -1.97
CA LEU A 137 -21.15 -2.27 -1.60
C LEU A 137 -22.60 -1.84 -1.89
N LEU A 138 -22.89 -0.54 -1.79
CA LEU A 138 -24.19 0.05 -2.15
C LEU A 138 -24.35 0.29 -3.67
N GLY A 139 -23.41 -0.17 -4.49
CA GLY A 139 -23.46 -0.04 -5.94
C GLY A 139 -22.85 1.24 -6.51
N PHE A 140 -22.21 2.08 -5.67
CA PHE A 140 -21.53 3.28 -6.13
C PHE A 140 -20.06 2.98 -6.47
N GLY A 141 -19.62 3.34 -7.69
CA GLY A 141 -18.24 3.16 -8.12
C GLY A 141 -18.04 1.98 -9.07
N GLY A 142 -16.81 1.47 -9.15
CA GLY A 142 -16.42 0.39 -10.04
C GLY A 142 -16.18 -0.94 -9.32
N SER A 143 -16.29 -2.04 -10.08
CA SER A 143 -15.86 -3.38 -9.64
C SER A 143 -14.36 -3.57 -9.88
N THR A 144 -13.74 -4.47 -9.13
CA THR A 144 -12.33 -4.85 -9.34
C THR A 144 -12.14 -5.62 -10.67
N TYR A 145 -13.19 -6.29 -11.11
CA TYR A 145 -13.23 -7.07 -12.35
C TYR A 145 -14.34 -6.53 -13.25
N GLU A 146 -14.08 -6.40 -14.54
CA GLU A 146 -14.98 -5.76 -15.53
C GLU A 146 -16.28 -6.52 -15.81
N ASN A 147 -16.37 -7.79 -15.42
CA ASN A 147 -17.58 -8.57 -15.59
C ASN A 147 -18.58 -8.27 -14.47
N GLU A 148 -19.84 -8.15 -14.81
CA GLU A 148 -21.02 -7.75 -14.00
C GLU A 148 -21.25 -8.54 -12.70
N SER A 149 -20.34 -9.40 -12.30
CA SER A 149 -20.43 -10.16 -11.07
C SER A 149 -19.99 -9.36 -9.88
N ALA A 150 -20.84 -9.29 -8.91
CA ALA A 150 -20.81 -8.48 -7.70
C ALA A 150 -19.60 -8.65 -6.76
N LEU A 151 -18.54 -9.42 -7.09
CA LEU A 151 -17.34 -9.54 -6.29
C LEU A 151 -16.18 -8.74 -6.87
N GLY A 152 -15.46 -8.13 -5.95
CA GLY A 152 -14.35 -7.26 -6.29
C GLY A 152 -14.80 -5.82 -6.32
N ILE A 153 -15.28 -5.34 -5.16
CA ILE A 153 -15.68 -3.96 -4.96
C ILE A 153 -14.43 -3.12 -4.74
N LYS A 154 -14.20 -2.13 -5.57
CA LYS A 154 -13.14 -1.13 -5.37
C LYS A 154 -13.71 0.27 -5.08
N GLY A 155 -15.03 0.45 -5.19
CA GLY A 155 -15.66 1.74 -5.07
C GLY A 155 -15.09 2.71 -6.12
N PHE A 156 -14.63 3.87 -5.68
CA PHE A 156 -14.00 4.86 -6.55
C PHE A 156 -12.48 4.72 -6.68
N PHE A 157 -11.84 3.68 -6.11
CA PHE A 157 -10.43 3.45 -6.35
C PHE A 157 -10.19 2.84 -7.75
N TYR A 158 -9.05 3.18 -8.35
CA TYR A 158 -8.77 2.77 -9.73
C TYR A 158 -8.27 1.32 -9.81
N ASP A 159 -7.33 0.93 -8.94
CA ASP A 159 -6.60 -0.35 -9.00
C ASP A 159 -6.90 -1.22 -7.78
N GLY A 160 -7.44 -2.43 -8.03
CA GLY A 160 -7.79 -3.40 -6.99
C GLY A 160 -6.58 -4.00 -6.28
N ASN A 161 -5.46 -4.24 -6.97
CA ASN A 161 -4.25 -4.80 -6.37
C ASN A 161 -3.57 -3.79 -5.43
N ALA A 162 -3.47 -2.54 -5.86
CA ALA A 162 -2.96 -1.46 -5.02
C ALA A 162 -3.84 -1.21 -3.80
N LEU A 163 -5.17 -1.27 -3.98
CA LEU A 163 -6.12 -1.16 -2.88
C LEU A 163 -5.94 -2.28 -1.86
N ALA A 164 -5.73 -3.51 -2.32
CA ALA A 164 -5.46 -4.67 -1.47
C ALA A 164 -4.16 -4.51 -0.66
N ALA A 165 -3.09 -4.08 -1.29
CA ALA A 165 -1.81 -3.82 -0.62
C ALA A 165 -1.91 -2.64 0.36
N THR A 166 -2.70 -1.61 0.03
CA THR A 166 -3.00 -0.48 0.92
C THR A 166 -3.79 -0.95 2.15
N LEU A 167 -4.84 -1.75 1.95
CA LEU A 167 -5.61 -2.36 3.04
C LEU A 167 -4.70 -3.15 3.98
N PHE A 168 -3.79 -3.96 3.42
CA PHE A 168 -2.83 -4.73 4.19
C PHE A 168 -1.89 -3.83 5.02
N ALA A 169 -1.31 -2.79 4.43
CA ALA A 169 -0.41 -1.88 5.14
C ALA A 169 -1.15 -1.12 6.28
N ILE A 170 -2.39 -0.67 6.03
CA ILE A 170 -3.24 -0.05 7.05
C ILE A 170 -3.61 -1.05 8.15
N TYR A 171 -3.91 -2.30 7.80
CA TYR A 171 -4.17 -3.37 8.78
C TYR A 171 -2.99 -3.56 9.73
N VAL A 172 -1.77 -3.64 9.18
CA VAL A 172 -0.55 -3.78 10.00
C VAL A 172 -0.37 -2.60 10.95
N LEU A 173 -0.68 -1.39 10.51
CA LEU A 173 -0.69 -0.21 11.39
C LEU A 173 -1.70 -0.39 12.53
N TRP A 174 -2.96 -0.70 12.21
CA TRP A 174 -4.02 -0.81 13.22
C TRP A 174 -3.81 -1.94 14.22
N ILE A 175 -3.44 -3.14 13.78
CA ILE A 175 -3.23 -4.28 14.69
C ILE A 175 -2.08 -4.05 15.68
N ASN A 176 -1.08 -3.23 15.27
CA ASN A 176 0.07 -2.93 16.12
C ASN A 176 -0.10 -1.65 16.96
N LEU A 177 -0.96 -0.71 16.53
CA LEU A 177 -1.31 0.49 17.28
C LEU A 177 -2.39 0.22 18.33
N ALA A 178 -3.36 -0.63 18.04
CA ALA A 178 -4.47 -0.92 18.93
C ALA A 178 -4.02 -1.67 20.19
N PRO A 179 -4.37 -1.20 21.38
CA PRO A 179 -4.02 -1.87 22.63
C PRO A 179 -4.84 -3.15 22.86
N LYS A 180 -6.09 -3.18 22.39
CA LYS A 180 -7.08 -4.24 22.59
C LYS A 180 -7.80 -4.59 21.29
N ASN A 181 -8.65 -5.63 21.34
CA ASN A 181 -9.59 -6.02 20.27
C ASN A 181 -8.95 -6.37 18.92
N LYS A 182 -7.73 -6.93 18.93
CA LYS A 182 -6.97 -7.25 17.71
C LYS A 182 -7.67 -8.27 16.82
N VAL A 183 -8.42 -9.20 17.41
CA VAL A 183 -9.23 -10.18 16.67
C VAL A 183 -10.35 -9.46 15.91
N ILE A 184 -11.06 -8.53 16.55
CA ILE A 184 -12.12 -7.75 15.91
C ILE A 184 -11.56 -6.93 14.76
N ILE A 185 -10.41 -6.26 14.96
CA ILE A 185 -9.72 -5.53 13.89
C ILE A 185 -9.42 -6.46 12.72
N SER A 186 -8.89 -7.66 12.99
CA SER A 186 -8.57 -8.63 11.94
C SER A 186 -9.80 -9.10 11.18
N ILE A 187 -10.91 -9.35 11.88
CA ILE A 187 -12.19 -9.73 11.25
C ILE A 187 -12.71 -8.59 10.36
N VAL A 188 -12.68 -7.34 10.83
CA VAL A 188 -13.11 -6.18 10.03
C VAL A 188 -12.24 -6.04 8.77
N PHE A 189 -10.94 -6.13 8.90
CA PHE A 189 -10.05 -6.02 7.73
C PHE A 189 -10.16 -7.22 6.77
N LEU A 190 -10.41 -8.43 7.28
CA LEU A 190 -10.73 -9.59 6.45
C LEU A 190 -12.03 -9.39 5.68
N PHE A 191 -13.08 -8.88 6.34
CA PHE A 191 -14.35 -8.54 5.68
C PHE A 191 -14.13 -7.57 4.50
N PHE A 192 -13.43 -6.46 4.72
CA PHE A 192 -13.10 -5.54 3.64
C PHE A 192 -12.15 -6.16 2.59
N GLY A 193 -11.26 -7.05 3.01
CA GLY A 193 -10.43 -7.82 2.09
C GLY A 193 -11.25 -8.73 1.17
N PHE A 194 -12.27 -9.37 1.69
CA PHE A 194 -13.24 -10.16 0.90
C PHE A 194 -14.03 -9.28 -0.06
N LEU A 195 -14.46 -8.09 0.37
CA LEU A 195 -15.17 -7.15 -0.52
C LEU A 195 -14.31 -6.74 -1.72
N ILE A 196 -13.02 -6.45 -1.52
CA ILE A 196 -12.09 -6.13 -2.62
C ILE A 196 -11.93 -7.32 -3.58
N GLY A 197 -12.07 -8.55 -3.09
CA GLY A 197 -12.12 -9.78 -3.89
C GLY A 197 -10.80 -10.21 -4.52
N THR A 198 -9.66 -9.60 -4.14
CA THR A 198 -8.35 -10.05 -4.61
C THR A 198 -7.74 -11.09 -3.68
N LYS A 199 -6.95 -12.02 -4.24
CA LYS A 199 -6.20 -13.01 -3.43
C LYS A 199 -5.30 -12.32 -2.39
N VAL A 200 -4.70 -11.20 -2.78
CA VAL A 200 -3.78 -10.41 -1.93
C VAL A 200 -4.47 -9.85 -0.71
N SER A 201 -5.66 -9.26 -0.87
CA SER A 201 -6.36 -8.58 0.24
C SER A 201 -6.71 -9.52 1.38
N VAL A 202 -7.13 -10.75 1.07
CA VAL A 202 -7.50 -11.73 2.10
C VAL A 202 -6.27 -12.45 2.64
N PHE A 203 -5.42 -12.96 1.74
CA PHE A 203 -4.30 -13.81 2.11
C PHE A 203 -3.25 -13.04 2.94
N SER A 204 -2.94 -11.80 2.58
CA SER A 204 -1.94 -11.00 3.32
C SER A 204 -2.39 -10.66 4.74
N VAL A 205 -3.66 -10.29 4.91
CA VAL A 205 -4.25 -9.99 6.23
C VAL A 205 -4.26 -11.25 7.10
N LEU A 206 -4.73 -12.37 6.55
CA LEU A 206 -4.81 -13.66 7.26
C LEU A 206 -3.42 -14.17 7.65
N LEU A 207 -2.49 -14.22 6.72
CA LEU A 207 -1.13 -14.72 6.95
C LEU A 207 -0.40 -13.84 7.96
N TYR A 208 -0.51 -12.51 7.85
CA TYR A 208 0.09 -11.62 8.85
C TYR A 208 -0.51 -11.85 10.24
N PHE A 209 -1.83 -12.02 10.37
CA PHE A 209 -2.48 -12.29 11.65
C PHE A 209 -2.00 -13.61 12.28
N ILE A 210 -1.92 -14.68 11.49
CA ILE A 210 -1.41 -15.98 11.95
C ILE A 210 0.02 -15.82 12.46
N LEU A 211 0.93 -15.23 11.67
CA LEU A 211 2.31 -15.00 12.07
C LEU A 211 2.40 -14.07 13.28
N TRP A 212 1.56 -13.02 13.33
CA TRP A 212 1.47 -12.15 14.50
C TRP A 212 1.08 -12.91 15.76
N CYS A 213 0.11 -13.84 15.69
CA CYS A 213 -0.29 -14.70 16.80
C CYS A 213 0.87 -15.61 17.24
N PHE A 214 1.62 -16.18 16.31
CA PHE A 214 2.76 -17.03 16.63
C PHE A 214 3.83 -16.31 17.47
N PHE A 215 4.09 -15.05 17.21
CA PHE A 215 5.16 -14.30 17.87
C PHE A 215 4.71 -13.49 19.09
N ASN A 216 3.42 -13.19 19.23
CA ASN A 216 2.95 -12.23 20.24
C ASN A 216 1.93 -12.82 21.23
N VAL A 217 1.39 -14.00 20.97
CA VAL A 217 0.37 -14.63 21.82
C VAL A 217 0.96 -15.85 22.53
N SER A 218 0.71 -15.99 23.82
CA SER A 218 1.14 -17.17 24.59
C SER A 218 0.56 -18.46 24.00
N LYS A 219 1.27 -19.59 24.10
CA LYS A 219 0.88 -20.87 23.48
C LYS A 219 -0.58 -21.26 23.79
N ARG A 220 -1.01 -21.16 25.05
CA ARG A 220 -2.39 -21.51 25.48
C ARG A 220 -3.46 -20.62 24.82
N LYS A 221 -3.26 -19.30 24.82
CA LYS A 221 -4.19 -18.33 24.20
C LYS A 221 -4.16 -18.36 22.68
N ARG A 222 -3.03 -18.72 22.07
CA ARG A 222 -2.85 -18.80 20.63
C ARG A 222 -3.82 -19.78 19.99
N PHE A 223 -3.90 -21.01 20.54
CA PHE A 223 -4.82 -22.01 20.04
C PHE A 223 -6.27 -21.49 20.03
N PHE A 224 -6.71 -20.90 21.14
CA PHE A 224 -8.06 -20.34 21.26
C PHE A 224 -8.32 -19.19 20.26
N VAL A 225 -7.35 -18.26 20.10
CA VAL A 225 -7.47 -17.15 19.15
C VAL A 225 -7.53 -17.64 17.70
N LEU A 226 -6.70 -18.63 17.35
CA LEU A 226 -6.72 -19.22 16.00
C LEU A 226 -8.00 -20.04 15.77
N PHE A 227 -8.49 -20.75 16.77
CA PHE A 227 -9.76 -21.47 16.70
C PHE A 227 -10.94 -20.53 16.46
N ILE A 228 -11.04 -19.41 17.20
CA ILE A 228 -12.08 -18.40 16.96
C ILE A 228 -11.95 -17.82 15.53
N LEU A 229 -10.73 -17.54 15.08
CA LEU A 229 -10.52 -17.02 13.74
C LEU A 229 -11.00 -18.03 12.67
N ILE A 230 -10.64 -19.30 12.81
CA ILE A 230 -11.08 -20.36 11.90
C ILE A 230 -12.61 -20.46 11.91
N LEU A 231 -13.23 -20.43 13.09
CA LEU A 231 -14.70 -20.47 13.21
C LEU A 231 -15.34 -19.27 12.50
N CYS A 232 -14.83 -18.06 12.74
CA CYS A 232 -15.33 -16.85 12.07
C CYS A 232 -15.17 -16.91 10.55
N ILE A 233 -14.02 -17.40 10.06
CA ILE A 233 -13.78 -17.59 8.62
C ILE A 233 -14.73 -18.65 8.07
N SER A 234 -14.93 -19.77 8.77
CA SER A 234 -15.85 -20.84 8.33
C SER A 234 -17.28 -20.32 8.21
N VAL A 235 -17.75 -19.56 9.19
CA VAL A 235 -19.10 -18.92 9.15
C VAL A 235 -19.17 -17.92 7.98
N LEU A 236 -18.14 -17.08 7.80
CA LEU A 236 -18.10 -16.12 6.71
C LEU A 236 -18.11 -16.83 5.34
N VAL A 237 -17.30 -17.87 5.17
CA VAL A 237 -17.27 -18.69 3.96
C VAL A 237 -18.62 -19.38 3.74
N TYR A 238 -19.24 -19.94 4.78
CA TYR A 238 -20.56 -20.56 4.69
C TYR A 238 -21.62 -19.57 4.21
N VAL A 239 -21.65 -18.36 4.79
CA VAL A 239 -22.59 -17.30 4.36
C VAL A 239 -22.30 -16.89 2.91
N LEU A 240 -21.05 -16.74 2.52
CA LEU A 240 -20.65 -16.40 1.16
C LEU A 240 -21.03 -17.51 0.15
N LEU A 241 -20.89 -18.80 0.54
CA LEU A 241 -21.28 -19.95 -0.29
C LEU A 241 -22.76 -19.92 -0.70
N GLN A 242 -23.63 -19.34 0.14
CA GLN A 242 -25.04 -19.16 -0.16
C GLN A 242 -25.32 -17.99 -1.12
N THR A 243 -24.30 -17.20 -1.44
CA THR A 243 -24.46 -16.06 -2.34
C THR A 243 -24.07 -16.42 -3.78
N PRO A 244 -24.78 -15.88 -4.80
CA PRO A 244 -24.39 -16.04 -6.21
C PRO A 244 -22.94 -15.61 -6.48
N ILE A 245 -22.46 -14.71 -5.67
CA ILE A 245 -21.12 -14.14 -5.67
C ILE A 245 -20.03 -15.21 -5.56
N PHE A 246 -20.19 -16.19 -4.68
CA PHE A 246 -19.17 -17.23 -4.46
C PHE A 246 -19.19 -18.29 -5.57
N GLN A 247 -20.36 -18.63 -6.08
CA GLN A 247 -20.50 -19.55 -7.23
C GLN A 247 -19.69 -19.02 -8.42
N TYR A 248 -19.78 -17.72 -8.65
CA TYR A 248 -18.99 -17.05 -9.70
C TYR A 248 -17.48 -17.14 -9.48
N GLN A 249 -16.98 -17.04 -8.25
CA GLN A 249 -15.54 -17.22 -7.96
C GLN A 249 -15.07 -18.65 -8.23
N ILE A 250 -15.90 -19.64 -7.93
CA ILE A 250 -15.60 -21.03 -8.25
C ILE A 250 -15.55 -21.21 -9.78
N GLU A 251 -16.52 -20.67 -10.50
CA GLU A 251 -16.53 -20.71 -11.97
C GLU A 251 -15.31 -20.00 -12.57
N ARG A 252 -14.92 -18.88 -12.01
CA ARG A 252 -13.70 -18.17 -12.41
C ARG A 252 -12.44 -19.00 -12.19
N ILE A 253 -12.31 -19.68 -11.04
CA ILE A 253 -11.19 -20.59 -10.80
C ILE A 253 -11.20 -21.74 -11.79
N LYS A 254 -12.36 -22.35 -12.05
CA LYS A 254 -12.52 -23.40 -13.06
C LYS A 254 -12.14 -22.89 -14.46
N TRP A 255 -12.58 -21.69 -14.81
CA TRP A 255 -12.23 -21.05 -16.08
C TRP A 255 -10.72 -20.80 -16.20
N LEU A 256 -10.06 -20.28 -15.15
CA LEU A 256 -8.61 -20.10 -15.12
C LEU A 256 -7.86 -21.42 -15.25
N LEU A 257 -8.33 -22.48 -14.56
CA LEU A 257 -7.75 -23.82 -14.69
C LEU A 257 -7.86 -24.34 -16.12
N LYS A 258 -9.00 -24.14 -16.78
CA LYS A 258 -9.19 -24.49 -18.18
C LYS A 258 -8.29 -23.64 -19.10
N LEU A 259 -8.23 -22.33 -18.90
CA LEU A 259 -7.42 -21.40 -19.68
C LEU A 259 -5.94 -21.75 -19.64
N PHE A 260 -5.43 -22.09 -18.46
CA PHE A 260 -4.02 -22.45 -18.25
C PHE A 260 -3.75 -23.97 -18.32
N LYS A 261 -4.67 -24.75 -18.91
CA LYS A 261 -4.54 -26.20 -19.11
C LYS A 261 -4.10 -26.96 -17.84
N GLY A 262 -4.67 -26.59 -16.69
CA GLY A 262 -4.36 -27.21 -15.39
C GLY A 262 -3.05 -26.76 -14.75
N ASN A 263 -2.32 -25.80 -15.31
CA ASN A 263 -1.10 -25.28 -14.69
C ASN A 263 -1.43 -24.40 -13.47
N TYR A 264 -1.30 -24.98 -12.27
CA TYR A 264 -1.60 -24.33 -11.00
C TYR A 264 -0.73 -23.09 -10.73
N VAL A 265 0.52 -23.06 -11.20
CA VAL A 265 1.41 -21.90 -11.05
C VAL A 265 0.85 -20.71 -11.85
N SER A 266 0.42 -20.95 -13.10
CA SER A 266 -0.20 -19.92 -13.92
C SER A 266 -1.54 -19.45 -13.35
N VAL A 267 -2.33 -20.35 -12.75
CA VAL A 267 -3.57 -19.98 -12.03
C VAL A 267 -3.26 -19.12 -10.80
N LEU A 268 -2.26 -19.50 -10.01
CA LEU A 268 -1.84 -18.76 -8.82
C LEU A 268 -1.35 -17.36 -9.18
N LEU A 269 -0.50 -17.24 -10.18
CA LEU A 269 0.08 -15.98 -10.67
C LEU A 269 -0.82 -15.25 -11.68
N SER A 270 -2.01 -15.77 -11.97
CA SER A 270 -2.97 -15.18 -12.93
C SER A 270 -2.35 -14.97 -14.34
N GLY A 271 -1.48 -15.90 -14.77
CA GLY A 271 -0.81 -15.88 -16.08
C GLY A 271 0.49 -15.07 -16.15
N ARG A 272 0.86 -14.35 -15.08
CA ARG A 272 2.06 -13.46 -15.05
C ARG A 272 3.37 -14.19 -15.33
N ASN A 273 3.47 -15.49 -15.02
CA ASN A 273 4.62 -16.31 -15.39
C ASN A 273 4.77 -16.48 -16.91
N LEU A 274 3.68 -16.45 -17.66
CA LEU A 274 3.72 -16.51 -19.12
C LEU A 274 4.19 -15.16 -19.69
N ASP A 275 3.66 -14.06 -19.14
CA ASP A 275 4.11 -12.71 -19.50
C ASP A 275 5.61 -12.52 -19.15
N LEU A 276 6.06 -13.04 -18.01
CA LEU A 276 7.49 -13.03 -17.61
C LEU A 276 8.38 -13.77 -18.63
N ASN A 277 7.96 -14.96 -19.07
CA ASN A 277 8.72 -15.71 -20.07
C ASN A 277 8.80 -14.95 -21.40
N ALA A 278 7.71 -14.34 -21.85
CA ALA A 278 7.70 -13.52 -23.06
C ALA A 278 8.66 -12.31 -22.97
N HIS A 279 8.69 -11.63 -21.81
CA HIS A 279 9.61 -10.53 -21.56
C HIS A 279 11.06 -10.99 -21.46
N TYR A 280 11.31 -12.15 -20.86
CA TYR A 280 12.64 -12.73 -20.78
C TYR A 280 13.20 -13.08 -22.16
N GLU A 281 12.40 -13.68 -23.06
CA GLU A 281 12.81 -13.97 -24.44
C GLU A 281 13.08 -12.66 -25.22
N PHE A 282 12.23 -11.64 -25.05
CA PHE A 282 12.49 -10.32 -25.64
C PHE A 282 13.79 -9.71 -25.11
N TYR A 283 14.03 -9.80 -23.79
CA TYR A 283 15.25 -9.31 -23.17
C TYR A 283 16.48 -10.01 -23.71
N LYS A 284 16.43 -11.34 -23.83
CA LYS A 284 17.51 -12.17 -24.34
C LYS A 284 17.87 -11.85 -25.80
N THR A 285 16.89 -11.60 -26.65
CA THR A 285 17.09 -11.28 -28.07
C THR A 285 17.62 -9.86 -28.30
N ASN A 286 17.31 -8.94 -27.41
CA ASN A 286 17.69 -7.53 -27.53
C ASN A 286 18.72 -7.09 -26.48
N PHE A 287 19.41 -8.04 -25.86
CA PHE A 287 20.35 -7.79 -24.78
C PHE A 287 21.55 -6.98 -25.25
N SER A 288 21.82 -5.86 -24.52
CA SER A 288 23.12 -5.19 -24.52
C SER A 288 23.48 -4.74 -23.10
N ILE A 289 24.74 -4.40 -22.86
CA ILE A 289 25.21 -3.90 -21.56
C ILE A 289 24.44 -2.64 -21.16
N LYS A 290 24.05 -1.81 -22.10
CA LYS A 290 23.29 -0.59 -21.87
C LYS A 290 21.89 -0.90 -21.33
N GLU A 291 21.14 -1.79 -21.98
CA GLU A 291 19.82 -2.23 -21.52
C GLU A 291 19.89 -2.98 -20.19
N PHE A 292 20.96 -3.72 -19.94
CA PHE A 292 21.20 -4.36 -18.65
C PHE A 292 21.35 -3.34 -17.52
N LEU A 293 22.14 -2.29 -17.72
CA LEU A 293 22.41 -1.28 -16.70
C LEU A 293 21.24 -0.32 -16.49
N PHE A 294 20.55 0.08 -17.57
CA PHE A 294 19.58 1.17 -17.56
C PHE A 294 18.15 0.75 -17.93
N GLY A 295 17.93 -0.49 -18.40
CA GLY A 295 16.63 -1.03 -18.80
C GLY A 295 16.19 -0.64 -20.19
N PHE A 296 15.00 -1.09 -20.58
CA PHE A 296 14.39 -0.82 -21.90
C PHE A 296 13.39 0.35 -21.89
N GLY A 297 13.11 0.95 -20.73
CA GLY A 297 12.02 1.90 -20.56
C GLY A 297 10.67 1.20 -20.35
N PHE A 298 9.79 1.83 -19.57
CA PHE A 298 8.57 1.23 -19.04
C PHE A 298 7.54 0.85 -20.12
N LEU A 299 7.46 1.58 -21.22
CA LEU A 299 6.42 1.39 -22.24
C LEU A 299 6.90 0.66 -23.51
N ASN A 300 8.14 0.22 -23.55
CA ASN A 300 8.65 -0.58 -24.70
C ASN A 300 8.11 -2.01 -24.71
N PHE A 301 7.57 -2.48 -23.58
CA PHE A 301 6.86 -3.73 -23.51
C PHE A 301 5.36 -3.50 -23.78
N ARG A 302 4.76 -4.27 -24.68
CA ARG A 302 3.32 -4.18 -25.02
C ARG A 302 2.41 -4.40 -23.81
N LYS A 303 2.90 -5.06 -22.77
CA LYS A 303 2.18 -5.40 -21.54
C LYS A 303 3.15 -5.41 -20.37
N ILE A 304 2.74 -4.86 -19.24
CA ILE A 304 3.44 -4.97 -17.97
C ILE A 304 3.23 -6.38 -17.44
N ILE A 305 4.27 -6.99 -16.87
CA ILE A 305 4.18 -8.35 -16.29
C ILE A 305 3.28 -8.34 -15.05
N GLU A 306 3.21 -7.21 -14.36
CA GLU A 306 2.59 -7.06 -13.05
C GLU A 306 3.33 -7.86 -11.95
N LEU A 307 4.65 -7.92 -12.05
CA LEU A 307 5.57 -8.42 -11.06
C LEU A 307 6.62 -7.33 -10.81
N ASP A 308 6.42 -6.51 -9.78
CA ASP A 308 7.16 -5.25 -9.57
C ASP A 308 8.68 -5.41 -9.62
N PHE A 309 9.18 -6.52 -9.09
CA PHE A 309 10.60 -6.85 -9.09
C PHE A 309 11.16 -6.94 -10.52
N PHE A 310 10.50 -7.71 -11.37
CA PHE A 310 10.91 -7.92 -12.75
C PHE A 310 10.61 -6.69 -13.62
N ASP A 311 9.44 -6.07 -13.43
CA ASP A 311 9.06 -4.85 -14.15
C ASP A 311 10.05 -3.71 -13.87
N THR A 312 10.53 -3.58 -12.61
CA THR A 312 11.54 -2.58 -12.26
C THR A 312 12.87 -2.87 -12.94
N PHE A 313 13.32 -4.12 -12.94
CA PHE A 313 14.57 -4.52 -13.57
C PHE A 313 14.53 -4.34 -15.10
N PHE A 314 13.53 -4.88 -15.77
CA PHE A 314 13.43 -4.78 -17.22
C PHE A 314 13.21 -3.33 -17.70
N SER A 315 12.42 -2.55 -16.97
CA SER A 315 12.11 -1.17 -17.37
C SER A 315 13.24 -0.18 -17.08
N TYR A 316 13.92 -0.31 -15.94
CA TYR A 316 14.87 0.71 -15.45
C TYR A 316 16.30 0.18 -15.24
N GLY A 317 16.55 -1.10 -15.50
CA GLY A 317 17.86 -1.74 -15.44
C GLY A 317 18.38 -1.98 -14.02
N LEU A 318 19.58 -2.56 -13.98
CA LEU A 318 20.22 -3.00 -12.74
C LEU A 318 20.50 -1.86 -11.76
N ILE A 319 20.96 -0.71 -12.22
CA ILE A 319 21.38 0.38 -11.35
C ILE A 319 20.19 0.91 -10.55
N PHE A 320 19.08 1.21 -11.22
CA PHE A 320 17.87 1.70 -10.58
C PHE A 320 17.22 0.62 -9.72
N PHE A 321 17.15 -0.61 -10.22
CA PHE A 321 16.65 -1.77 -9.50
C PHE A 321 17.39 -1.95 -8.16
N LEU A 322 18.72 -1.93 -8.15
CA LEU A 322 19.51 -2.05 -6.92
C LEU A 322 19.25 -0.92 -5.95
N GLY A 323 19.02 0.32 -6.43
CA GLY A 323 18.63 1.44 -5.59
C GLY A 323 17.30 1.21 -4.86
N ILE A 324 16.26 0.81 -5.59
CA ILE A 324 14.92 0.53 -5.02
C ILE A 324 14.93 -0.72 -4.15
N PHE A 325 15.54 -1.80 -4.61
CA PHE A 325 15.72 -3.03 -3.83
C PHE A 325 16.48 -2.76 -2.53
N GLY A 326 17.59 -1.99 -2.62
CA GLY A 326 18.38 -1.57 -1.47
C GLY A 326 17.57 -0.77 -0.45
N PHE A 327 16.65 0.09 -0.90
CA PHE A 327 15.72 0.80 -0.01
C PHE A 327 14.80 -0.18 0.76
N TYR A 328 14.21 -1.17 0.12
CA TYR A 328 13.38 -2.16 0.81
C TYR A 328 14.20 -3.05 1.76
N CYS A 329 15.40 -3.44 1.37
CA CYS A 329 16.36 -4.14 2.25
C CYS A 329 16.76 -3.28 3.44
N TYR A 330 16.96 -1.97 3.25
CA TYR A 330 17.21 -1.02 4.33
C TYR A 330 16.04 -0.95 5.32
N CYS A 331 14.78 -0.91 4.83
CA CYS A 331 13.60 -0.97 5.70
C CYS A 331 13.55 -2.26 6.53
N LEU A 332 13.90 -3.40 5.96
CA LEU A 332 14.05 -4.66 6.68
C LEU A 332 15.15 -4.58 7.75
N TYR A 333 16.31 -4.08 7.38
CA TYR A 333 17.47 -3.98 8.27
C TYR A 333 17.22 -3.10 9.50
N ILE A 334 16.66 -1.90 9.31
CA ILE A 334 16.40 -0.98 10.43
C ILE A 334 15.33 -1.51 11.38
N ASN A 335 14.38 -2.30 10.86
CA ASN A 335 13.29 -2.89 11.64
C ASN A 335 13.59 -4.32 12.14
N ARG A 336 14.79 -4.88 11.91
CA ARG A 336 15.13 -6.28 12.24
C ARG A 336 14.87 -6.70 13.69
N LYS A 337 14.96 -5.75 14.63
CA LYS A 337 14.66 -5.98 16.05
C LYS A 337 13.15 -6.03 16.35
N ASN A 338 12.31 -5.49 15.48
CA ASN A 338 10.86 -5.47 15.62
C ASN A 338 10.24 -6.56 14.73
N LYS A 339 10.09 -7.77 15.27
CA LYS A 339 9.56 -8.94 14.56
C LYS A 339 8.26 -8.64 13.78
N LYS A 340 7.39 -7.77 14.31
CA LYS A 340 6.10 -7.42 13.67
C LYS A 340 6.30 -6.71 12.35
N ILE A 341 7.19 -5.72 12.33
CA ILE A 341 7.47 -4.94 11.12
C ILE A 341 8.38 -5.71 10.17
N THR A 342 9.28 -6.54 10.70
CA THR A 342 10.06 -7.46 9.86
C THR A 342 9.15 -8.41 9.08
N ILE A 343 8.15 -9.02 9.73
CA ILE A 343 7.14 -9.87 9.06
C ILE A 343 6.39 -9.08 8.01
N PHE A 344 5.94 -7.86 8.34
CA PHE A 344 5.27 -6.99 7.38
C PHE A 344 6.14 -6.75 6.13
N ASN A 345 7.40 -6.35 6.32
CA ASN A 345 8.31 -6.07 5.22
C ASN A 345 8.59 -7.32 4.37
N LEU A 346 8.75 -8.51 4.99
CA LEU A 346 8.93 -9.76 4.26
C LEU A 346 7.70 -10.12 3.43
N LEU A 347 6.49 -9.99 4.01
CA LEU A 347 5.25 -10.24 3.28
C LEU A 347 5.03 -9.21 2.17
N TYR A 348 5.30 -7.93 2.45
CA TYR A 348 5.20 -6.87 1.45
C TYR A 348 6.14 -7.12 0.27
N PHE A 349 7.36 -7.57 0.54
CA PHE A 349 8.33 -7.95 -0.47
C PHE A 349 7.86 -9.18 -1.27
N ALA A 350 7.36 -10.22 -0.60
CA ALA A 350 6.79 -11.39 -1.28
C ALA A 350 5.61 -11.03 -2.20
N LEU A 351 4.75 -10.10 -1.75
CA LEU A 351 3.64 -9.60 -2.56
C LEU A 351 4.13 -8.82 -3.80
N SER A 352 5.19 -8.04 -3.70
CA SER A 352 5.75 -7.32 -4.86
C SER A 352 6.31 -8.25 -5.93
N ILE A 353 6.77 -9.44 -5.53
CA ILE A 353 7.22 -10.48 -6.48
C ILE A 353 6.05 -11.23 -7.13
N THR A 354 4.91 -11.38 -6.43
CA THR A 354 3.83 -12.29 -6.86
C THR A 354 2.58 -11.59 -7.37
N SER A 355 2.34 -10.35 -6.96
CA SER A 355 1.02 -9.69 -7.15
C SER A 355 1.08 -8.41 -7.97
N GLY A 356 2.24 -7.81 -8.12
CA GLY A 356 2.49 -6.59 -8.87
C GLY A 356 1.77 -5.32 -8.40
N HIS A 357 2.17 -4.19 -8.98
CA HIS A 357 1.63 -2.86 -8.72
C HIS A 357 1.75 -2.34 -7.27
N ILE A 358 2.65 -2.92 -6.47
CA ILE A 358 2.89 -2.50 -5.10
C ILE A 358 3.95 -1.42 -5.06
N TRP A 359 5.10 -1.63 -5.74
CA TRP A 359 6.17 -0.63 -5.85
C TRP A 359 5.78 0.51 -6.81
N PHE A 360 5.04 0.18 -7.87
CA PHE A 360 4.55 1.14 -8.86
C PHE A 360 3.31 1.90 -8.42
N ASN A 361 2.89 1.76 -7.14
CA ASN A 361 1.70 2.43 -6.66
C ASN A 361 1.98 3.36 -5.50
N SER A 362 1.89 4.64 -5.77
CA SER A 362 2.08 5.68 -4.76
C SER A 362 1.07 5.61 -3.61
N GLN A 363 -0.14 5.05 -3.82
CA GLN A 363 -1.15 4.89 -2.76
C GLN A 363 -0.65 4.00 -1.62
N VAL A 364 0.02 2.90 -1.95
CA VAL A 364 0.60 1.97 -0.96
C VAL A 364 1.80 2.59 -0.25
N ALA A 365 2.57 3.43 -0.96
CA ALA A 365 3.82 4.01 -0.51
C ALA A 365 3.70 4.78 0.83
N LEU A 366 2.60 5.52 1.02
CA LEU A 366 2.34 6.25 2.26
C LEU A 366 2.24 5.32 3.47
N PHE A 367 1.42 4.28 3.38
CA PHE A 367 1.16 3.38 4.50
C PHE A 367 2.30 2.42 4.76
N PHE A 368 3.03 2.01 3.72
CA PHE A 368 4.29 1.29 3.85
C PHE A 368 5.31 2.11 4.65
N SER A 369 5.49 3.38 4.28
CA SER A 369 6.44 4.28 4.96
C SER A 369 6.01 4.55 6.40
N LEU A 370 4.73 4.81 6.66
CA LEU A 370 4.19 4.98 8.01
C LEU A 370 4.39 3.74 8.88
N ALA A 371 4.14 2.53 8.35
CA ALA A 371 4.32 1.28 9.08
C ALA A 371 5.79 1.08 9.48
N ASN A 372 6.73 1.44 8.61
CA ASN A 372 8.15 1.30 8.91
C ASN A 372 8.66 2.34 9.92
N ILE A 373 8.08 3.55 9.96
CA ILE A 373 8.60 4.65 10.78
C ILE A 373 7.99 4.69 12.17
N ILE A 374 6.68 4.54 12.30
CA ILE A 374 5.99 4.63 13.60
C ILE A 374 6.55 3.64 14.62
N PHE A 375 7.10 2.53 14.17
CA PHE A 375 7.60 1.47 15.03
C PHE A 375 9.13 1.47 15.19
N LEU A 376 9.87 2.34 14.48
CA LEU A 376 11.32 2.50 14.64
C LEU A 376 11.71 2.90 16.05
N ASP A 377 11.00 3.86 16.66
CA ASP A 377 11.31 4.45 17.96
C ASP A 377 10.75 3.72 19.18
N ARG A 378 9.95 2.69 18.97
CA ARG A 378 9.43 1.88 20.10
C ARG A 378 10.50 1.05 20.81
N GLY A 379 11.73 1.02 20.32
CA GLY A 379 12.90 0.53 21.04
C GLY A 379 13.48 1.56 22.03
N LYS A 380 13.18 2.83 21.86
CA LYS A 380 13.41 3.90 22.82
C LYS A 380 12.04 4.21 23.44
N LYS A 381 11.86 3.86 24.72
CA LYS A 381 10.68 4.10 25.55
C LYS A 381 9.87 5.32 25.07
N ILE A 382 8.87 5.10 24.24
CA ILE A 382 7.73 6.02 24.20
C ILE A 382 7.07 5.82 25.55
N ASN A 383 7.28 6.77 26.45
CA ASN A 383 6.69 6.75 27.80
C ASN A 383 5.22 6.42 27.64
N GLU A 384 4.77 5.35 28.31
CA GLU A 384 3.37 4.91 28.40
C GLU A 384 2.41 6.02 28.84
N THR A 385 2.93 7.12 29.35
CA THR A 385 2.20 8.35 29.76
C THR A 385 1.44 9.03 28.61
N HIS A 386 1.84 8.90 27.34
CA HIS A 386 1.09 9.49 26.24
C HIS A 386 -0.11 8.65 25.75
N PHE A 387 -0.10 7.33 25.97
CA PHE A 387 -1.26 6.47 25.72
C PHE A 387 -2.24 6.40 26.91
N ALA A 388 -1.78 6.70 28.12
CA ALA A 388 -2.65 6.83 29.31
C ALA A 388 -3.66 8.01 29.15
N SER A 389 -3.28 9.09 28.48
CA SER A 389 -4.17 10.20 28.14
C SER A 389 -5.38 9.76 27.30
N TYR A 390 -5.25 8.73 26.45
CA TYR A 390 -6.38 8.18 25.69
C TYR A 390 -7.32 7.30 26.51
N LYS A 391 -6.87 6.74 27.65
CA LYS A 391 -7.77 6.08 28.59
C LYS A 391 -8.79 7.08 29.18
N HIS A 392 -8.39 8.31 29.43
CA HIS A 392 -9.29 9.35 29.96
C HIS A 392 -10.32 9.84 28.93
N VAL A 393 -9.97 9.96 27.64
CA VAL A 393 -10.92 10.41 26.61
C VAL A 393 -11.97 9.33 26.32
N SER A 394 -11.59 8.05 26.24
CA SER A 394 -12.54 6.93 26.06
C SER A 394 -13.44 6.74 27.28
N PHE A 395 -12.96 7.06 28.49
CA PHE A 395 -13.75 7.01 29.72
C PHE A 395 -14.74 8.20 29.78
N LYS A 396 -14.34 9.38 29.30
CA LYS A 396 -15.19 10.57 29.27
C LYS A 396 -16.35 10.40 28.27
N ILE A 397 -16.10 9.85 27.07
CA ILE A 397 -17.17 9.54 26.10
C ILE A 397 -18.15 8.48 26.67
N LYS A 398 -17.66 7.49 27.43
CA LYS A 398 -18.54 6.50 28.08
C LYS A 398 -19.34 7.08 29.25
N SER A 399 -18.80 8.05 29.99
CA SER A 399 -19.53 8.75 31.04
C SER A 399 -20.60 9.69 30.47
N ASP A 400 -20.26 10.39 29.40
CA ASP A 400 -21.17 11.34 28.74
C ASP A 400 -22.35 10.62 28.06
N LEU A 401 -22.10 9.44 27.44
CA LEU A 401 -23.17 8.58 26.91
C LEU A 401 -24.06 7.97 28.02
N ARG A 402 -23.52 7.63 29.20
CA ARG A 402 -24.33 7.17 30.34
C ARG A 402 -25.14 8.29 30.99
N TYR A 403 -24.65 9.52 30.93
CA TYR A 403 -25.40 10.69 31.41
C TYR A 403 -26.57 10.98 30.49
N PHE A 404 -26.35 10.91 29.16
CA PHE A 404 -27.41 11.15 28.17
C PHE A 404 -28.54 10.10 28.20
N CYS A 405 -28.22 8.83 28.49
CA CYS A 405 -29.22 7.76 28.66
C CYS A 405 -29.98 7.82 30.01
N LYS A 406 -29.46 8.52 31.03
CA LYS A 406 -30.15 8.65 32.34
C LYS A 406 -31.07 9.89 32.46
N THR A 407 -30.92 10.87 31.57
CA THR A 407 -31.70 12.09 31.59
C THR A 407 -32.87 12.08 30.60
N ASN A 408 -33.02 11.02 29.78
CA ASN A 408 -34.07 10.87 28.78
C ASN A 408 -34.89 9.57 28.95
N LEU A 409 -34.92 9.01 30.14
CA LEU A 409 -35.86 8.00 30.64
C LEU A 409 -36.52 8.55 31.95
#